data_b37ef94eb1cf71e084c9d6dd830af16f
#
_entry.id   b37ef94eb1cf71e084c9d6dd830af16f
#
_cell.length_a   1.000
_cell.length_b   1.000
_cell.length_c   1.000
_cell.angle_alpha   90.00
_cell.angle_beta   90.00
_cell.angle_gamma   90.00
#
_symmetry.space_group_name_H-M   'P 1'
#
loop_
_entity.id
_entity.type
_entity.pdbx_description
1 polymer ?
#
loop_
_entity_poly.entity_id
_entity_poly.type
_entity_poly.pdbx_seq_one_letter_code
_entity_poly.pdbx_strand_id
1 'polypeptide(L)'
;MSKIELGHDGFPAGLPERLNGAAAWRGPALLAAGNWLQHLSDAELAELHAASLPWLDRVERDSAALNRLDNESFALPKLGPRLASLRDELQLGRGLVLLRGLPVQRWGRRCSAVAFYGLGAHLGRPRPQNAQGHLLGHVRDIGLRADDPLVRIYQTHERQTFHTDSCDIVGLLCLQTARAGGESALVSSVTLYNELRARRPDLAALLFQPLATDRRGEVPPGAKPYFEIPVFNWHQGAFAAIYQRQYVNSSQRFADAPRLCAAQVEALDLLDALANDPALNLRMALEPGDLQFVHNHRLLHDRMAFEDWPEPARRRYLLRLWLAPEDGQALPPVYAQRYGNVLPGQRGGVSLPGVVGVMPLPEQT
;
A
#
# COMPACT_ATOMS: atom_id res chain seq x y z
N MET A 1 21.21 -1.74 17.24
CA MET A 1 19.74 -1.83 17.04
C MET A 1 19.07 -1.43 18.34
N SER A 2 18.37 -0.31 18.40
CA SER A 2 17.60 0.04 19.59
C SER A 2 16.45 -0.97 19.73
N LYS A 3 16.46 -1.73 20.82
CA LYS A 3 15.34 -2.61 21.17
C LYS A 3 14.14 -1.71 21.48
N ILE A 4 12.95 -2.11 21.02
CA ILE A 4 11.69 -1.50 21.47
C ILE A 4 11.58 -1.81 22.96
N GLU A 5 11.54 -0.79 23.80
CA GLU A 5 11.32 -0.98 25.24
C GLU A 5 9.84 -1.31 25.45
N LEU A 6 9.57 -2.54 25.85
CA LEU A 6 8.24 -3.00 26.23
C LEU A 6 8.09 -2.90 27.75
N GLY A 7 6.92 -2.46 28.22
CA GLY A 7 6.54 -2.49 29.62
C GLY A 7 6.37 -3.92 30.15
N HIS A 8 6.10 -4.05 31.44
CA HIS A 8 5.86 -5.36 32.10
C HIS A 8 4.63 -6.09 31.53
N ASP A 9 3.69 -5.37 30.93
CA ASP A 9 2.50 -5.89 30.25
C ASP A 9 2.76 -6.30 28.78
N GLY A 10 4.00 -6.15 28.31
CA GLY A 10 4.42 -6.47 26.94
C GLY A 10 4.04 -5.41 25.88
N PHE A 11 3.51 -4.25 26.28
CA PHE A 11 3.22 -3.16 25.36
C PHE A 11 4.28 -2.05 25.42
N PRO A 12 4.46 -1.27 24.33
CA PRO A 12 5.34 -0.11 24.37
C PRO A 12 4.88 0.95 25.39
N ALA A 13 5.84 1.59 26.05
CA ALA A 13 5.55 2.65 26.99
C ALA A 13 4.75 3.80 26.33
N GLY A 14 3.73 4.30 27.02
CA GLY A 14 2.87 5.37 26.54
C GLY A 14 1.87 5.01 25.43
N LEU A 15 1.78 3.74 25.05
CA LEU A 15 0.74 3.28 24.15
C LEU A 15 -0.62 3.25 24.86
N PRO A 16 -1.64 4.00 24.39
CA PRO A 16 -2.98 3.96 24.99
C PRO A 16 -3.61 2.56 24.89
N GLU A 17 -4.41 2.19 25.90
CA GLU A 17 -5.20 0.93 25.84
C GLU A 17 -6.16 0.91 24.67
N ARG A 18 -6.68 2.07 24.30
CA ARG A 18 -7.52 2.27 23.14
C ARG A 18 -7.04 3.47 22.34
N LEU A 19 -6.78 3.26 21.07
CA LEU A 19 -6.49 4.31 20.10
C LEU A 19 -7.80 4.88 19.56
N ASN A 20 -7.94 6.19 19.59
CA ASN A 20 -9.11 6.93 19.13
C ASN A 20 -8.77 7.77 17.89
N GLY A 21 -9.80 8.44 17.34
CA GLY A 21 -9.65 9.34 16.19
C GLY A 21 -10.19 8.76 14.89
N ALA A 22 -10.03 9.51 13.81
CA ALA A 22 -10.63 9.20 12.51
C ALA A 22 -10.15 7.87 11.92
N ALA A 23 -8.93 7.43 12.25
CA ALA A 23 -8.38 6.16 11.78
C ALA A 23 -9.02 4.91 12.45
N ALA A 24 -9.74 5.06 13.58
CA ALA A 24 -10.38 3.97 14.30
C ALA A 24 -11.79 3.64 13.75
N TRP A 25 -11.95 3.61 12.44
CA TRP A 25 -13.23 3.37 11.77
C TRP A 25 -13.57 1.87 11.65
N ARG A 26 -14.86 1.58 11.43
CA ARG A 26 -15.40 0.26 11.05
C ARG A 26 -16.03 0.34 9.66
N GLY A 27 -15.84 -0.67 8.85
CA GLY A 27 -16.26 -0.70 7.44
C GLY A 27 -17.73 -0.35 7.20
N PRO A 28 -18.71 -0.99 7.89
CA PRO A 28 -20.13 -0.69 7.69
C PRO A 28 -20.49 0.78 7.99
N ALA A 29 -19.92 1.37 9.05
CA ALA A 29 -20.15 2.78 9.38
C ALA A 29 -19.55 3.71 8.33
N LEU A 30 -18.34 3.38 7.85
CA LEU A 30 -17.67 4.15 6.80
C LEU A 30 -18.41 4.03 5.46
N LEU A 31 -18.92 2.85 5.12
CA LEU A 31 -19.73 2.62 3.93
C LEU A 31 -21.00 3.46 3.98
N ALA A 32 -21.70 3.46 5.11
CA ALA A 32 -22.92 4.25 5.29
C ALA A 32 -22.69 5.77 5.22
N ALA A 33 -21.53 6.26 5.68
CA ALA A 33 -21.16 7.67 5.61
C ALA A 33 -20.91 8.14 4.16
N GLY A 34 -20.43 7.30 3.27
CA GLY A 34 -20.24 7.55 1.83
C GLY A 34 -19.17 8.60 1.46
N ASN A 35 -18.66 9.34 2.44
CA ASN A 35 -17.79 10.50 2.22
C ASN A 35 -16.30 10.18 1.98
N TRP A 36 -15.95 8.91 1.86
CA TRP A 36 -14.62 8.42 1.49
C TRP A 36 -14.45 8.29 -0.04
N LEU A 37 -15.56 8.31 -0.78
CA LEU A 37 -15.61 8.33 -2.23
C LEU A 37 -15.96 9.74 -2.71
N GLN A 38 -15.17 10.28 -3.62
CA GLN A 38 -15.34 11.60 -4.19
C GLN A 38 -15.20 11.54 -5.71
N HIS A 39 -15.97 12.37 -6.43
CA HIS A 39 -15.88 12.46 -7.89
C HIS A 39 -14.92 13.56 -8.33
N LEU A 40 -14.19 13.31 -9.43
CA LEU A 40 -13.44 14.33 -10.13
C LEU A 40 -14.42 15.17 -10.96
N SER A 41 -14.32 16.48 -10.90
CA SER A 41 -15.10 17.40 -11.73
C SER A 41 -14.52 17.51 -13.14
N ASP A 42 -15.35 17.94 -14.12
CA ASP A 42 -14.91 18.16 -15.49
C ASP A 42 -13.74 19.16 -15.58
N ALA A 43 -13.73 20.18 -14.72
CA ALA A 43 -12.65 21.18 -14.67
C ALA A 43 -11.33 20.59 -14.17
N GLU A 44 -11.38 19.70 -13.16
CA GLU A 44 -10.21 18.96 -12.65
C GLU A 44 -9.70 17.95 -13.68
N LEU A 45 -10.61 17.24 -14.35
CA LEU A 45 -10.27 16.31 -15.43
C LEU A 45 -9.61 17.02 -16.62
N ALA A 46 -10.16 18.18 -17.04
CA ALA A 46 -9.57 18.96 -18.13
C ALA A 46 -8.15 19.44 -17.78
N GLU A 47 -7.93 19.93 -16.55
CA GLU A 47 -6.63 20.34 -16.07
C GLU A 47 -5.65 19.17 -16.03
N LEU A 48 -6.04 18.05 -15.43
CA LEU A 48 -5.22 16.84 -15.30
C LEU A 48 -4.82 16.29 -16.68
N HIS A 49 -5.76 16.28 -17.63
CA HIS A 49 -5.47 15.87 -19.01
C HIS A 49 -4.45 16.80 -19.69
N ALA A 50 -4.67 18.11 -19.61
CA ALA A 50 -3.76 19.10 -20.19
C ALA A 50 -2.34 19.02 -19.61
N ALA A 51 -2.22 18.80 -18.28
CA ALA A 51 -0.94 18.60 -17.62
C ALA A 51 -0.23 17.30 -18.03
N SER A 52 -1.01 16.26 -18.40
CA SER A 52 -0.48 14.94 -18.75
C SER A 52 0.14 14.87 -20.15
N LEU A 53 -0.39 15.59 -21.13
CA LEU A 53 0.02 15.48 -22.53
C LEU A 53 1.50 15.80 -22.78
N PRO A 54 2.07 16.91 -22.25
CA PRO A 54 3.50 17.21 -22.45
C PRO A 54 4.43 16.16 -21.83
N TRP A 55 4.01 15.54 -20.73
CA TRP A 55 4.76 14.47 -20.08
C TRP A 55 4.65 13.14 -20.83
N LEU A 56 3.50 12.82 -21.41
CA LEU A 56 3.34 11.67 -22.27
C LEU A 56 4.31 11.74 -23.45
N ASP A 57 4.38 12.86 -24.15
CA ASP A 57 5.33 13.09 -25.26
C ASP A 57 6.81 12.96 -24.81
N ARG A 58 7.14 13.41 -23.59
CA ARG A 58 8.49 13.28 -23.04
C ARG A 58 8.85 11.84 -22.74
N VAL A 59 7.94 11.09 -22.11
CA VAL A 59 8.15 9.69 -21.72
C VAL A 59 8.24 8.77 -22.94
N GLU A 60 7.51 9.07 -24.00
CA GLU A 60 7.61 8.33 -25.26
C GLU A 60 8.97 8.47 -25.93
N ARG A 61 9.66 9.59 -25.68
CA ARG A 61 11.03 9.83 -26.16
C ARG A 61 12.12 9.37 -25.19
N ASP A 62 11.85 9.45 -23.90
CA ASP A 62 12.77 9.08 -22.80
C ASP A 62 11.99 8.52 -21.61
N SER A 63 12.03 7.21 -21.43
CA SER A 63 11.34 6.52 -20.33
C SER A 63 11.80 6.96 -18.93
N ALA A 64 12.96 7.60 -18.82
CA ALA A 64 13.48 8.16 -17.57
C ALA A 64 12.98 9.60 -17.30
N ALA A 65 12.27 10.22 -18.25
CA ALA A 65 11.80 11.62 -18.10
C ALA A 65 10.95 11.81 -16.84
N LEU A 66 10.13 10.78 -16.46
CA LEU A 66 9.26 10.85 -15.29
C LEU A 66 10.01 10.82 -13.94
N ASN A 67 11.29 10.46 -13.89
CA ASN A 67 12.09 10.60 -12.67
C ASN A 67 12.26 12.05 -12.22
N ARG A 68 12.01 13.01 -13.13
CA ARG A 68 12.05 14.46 -12.87
C ARG A 68 10.67 15.06 -12.66
N LEU A 69 9.60 14.25 -12.73
CA LEU A 69 8.26 14.73 -12.51
C LEU A 69 8.01 14.83 -11.00
N ASP A 70 7.68 16.02 -10.55
CA ASP A 70 7.27 16.38 -9.21
C ASP A 70 6.00 17.23 -9.25
N ASN A 71 5.50 17.64 -8.09
CA ASN A 71 4.30 18.46 -7.97
C ASN A 71 4.47 19.89 -8.56
N GLU A 72 5.68 20.41 -8.67
CA GLU A 72 5.94 21.73 -9.27
C GLU A 72 5.90 21.64 -10.79
N SER A 73 6.59 20.66 -11.37
CA SER A 73 6.67 20.43 -12.81
C SER A 73 5.39 19.84 -13.41
N PHE A 74 4.55 19.18 -12.58
CA PHE A 74 3.20 18.71 -12.91
C PHE A 74 2.17 19.58 -12.18
N ALA A 75 2.13 20.87 -12.53
CA ALA A 75 1.30 21.85 -11.84
C ALA A 75 -0.21 21.59 -12.04
N LEU A 76 -0.95 21.57 -10.95
CA LEU A 76 -2.42 21.40 -10.92
C LEU A 76 -3.06 22.53 -10.09
N PRO A 77 -3.13 23.77 -10.61
CA PRO A 77 -3.61 24.91 -9.85
C PRO A 77 -5.06 24.80 -9.35
N LYS A 78 -5.93 24.02 -10.01
CA LYS A 78 -7.31 23.78 -9.58
C LYS A 78 -7.40 22.55 -8.64
N LEU A 79 -6.83 21.43 -9.06
CA LEU A 79 -6.89 20.17 -8.31
C LEU A 79 -5.90 20.12 -7.14
N GLY A 80 -4.77 20.81 -7.23
CA GLY A 80 -3.69 20.78 -6.23
C GLY A 80 -4.14 21.11 -4.80
N PRO A 81 -4.93 22.18 -4.55
CA PRO A 81 -5.45 22.47 -3.21
C PRO A 81 -6.31 21.33 -2.63
N ARG A 82 -7.11 20.67 -3.48
CA ARG A 82 -7.87 19.49 -3.07
C ARG A 82 -6.95 18.30 -2.77
N LEU A 83 -5.91 18.06 -3.59
CA LEU A 83 -4.94 17.00 -3.32
C LEU A 83 -4.20 17.21 -2.00
N ALA A 84 -3.89 18.45 -1.63
CA ALA A 84 -3.34 18.77 -0.30
C ALA A 84 -4.30 18.36 0.82
N SER A 85 -5.59 18.70 0.72
CA SER A 85 -6.61 18.26 1.68
C SER A 85 -6.78 16.74 1.72
N LEU A 86 -6.68 16.05 0.58
CA LEU A 86 -6.73 14.59 0.53
C LEU A 86 -5.47 13.96 1.14
N ARG A 87 -4.31 14.59 1.01
CA ARG A 87 -3.10 14.16 1.71
C ARG A 87 -3.26 14.26 3.23
N ASP A 88 -3.86 15.33 3.72
CA ASP A 88 -4.18 15.47 5.15
C ASP A 88 -5.15 14.38 5.61
N GLU A 89 -6.20 14.07 4.82
CA GLU A 89 -7.13 12.98 5.12
C GLU A 89 -6.43 11.60 5.14
N LEU A 90 -5.47 11.38 4.25
CA LEU A 90 -4.64 10.17 4.28
C LEU A 90 -3.75 10.11 5.52
N GLN A 91 -3.07 11.20 5.85
CA GLN A 91 -2.07 11.23 6.91
C GLN A 91 -2.67 11.34 8.32
N LEU A 92 -3.69 12.18 8.50
CA LEU A 92 -4.24 12.56 9.81
C LEU A 92 -5.68 12.08 10.00
N GLY A 93 -6.40 11.82 8.91
CA GLY A 93 -7.79 11.40 8.91
C GLY A 93 -7.97 9.88 8.94
N ARG A 94 -8.91 9.39 8.13
CA ARG A 94 -9.26 7.95 8.04
C ARG A 94 -8.20 7.09 7.37
N GLY A 95 -7.26 7.69 6.66
CA GLY A 95 -6.19 6.99 5.96
C GLY A 95 -6.60 6.41 4.61
N LEU A 96 -7.76 6.75 4.06
CA LEU A 96 -8.19 6.32 2.73
C LEU A 96 -8.93 7.42 1.98
N VAL A 97 -8.76 7.40 0.65
CA VAL A 97 -9.46 8.25 -0.31
C VAL A 97 -9.72 7.42 -1.57
N LEU A 98 -10.92 7.53 -2.13
CA LEU A 98 -11.26 7.04 -3.47
C LEU A 98 -11.73 8.22 -4.32
N LEU A 99 -10.99 8.52 -5.40
CA LEU A 99 -11.41 9.46 -6.42
C LEU A 99 -11.95 8.68 -7.62
N ARG A 100 -13.16 8.99 -8.05
CA ARG A 100 -13.82 8.32 -9.17
C ARG A 100 -13.96 9.26 -10.37
N GLY A 101 -13.90 8.69 -11.58
CA GLY A 101 -14.27 9.38 -12.79
C GLY A 101 -13.13 9.71 -13.75
N LEU A 102 -11.91 9.17 -13.54
CA LEU A 102 -10.86 9.31 -14.55
C LEU A 102 -11.30 8.58 -15.85
N PRO A 103 -11.40 9.25 -17.01
CA PRO A 103 -11.99 8.64 -18.20
C PRO A 103 -10.98 7.77 -18.97
N VAL A 104 -10.55 6.66 -18.36
CA VAL A 104 -9.46 5.79 -18.84
C VAL A 104 -9.67 5.24 -20.25
N GLN A 105 -10.93 4.99 -20.65
CA GLN A 105 -11.25 4.52 -22.00
C GLN A 105 -11.02 5.63 -23.05
N ARG A 106 -11.32 6.89 -22.69
CA ARG A 106 -11.16 8.04 -23.60
C ARG A 106 -9.71 8.49 -23.70
N TRP A 107 -8.97 8.48 -22.58
CA TRP A 107 -7.58 8.94 -22.55
C TRP A 107 -6.58 7.86 -22.98
N GLY A 108 -6.98 6.61 -22.94
CA GLY A 108 -6.13 5.47 -23.16
C GLY A 108 -5.20 5.18 -21.95
N ARG A 109 -4.63 3.99 -21.93
CA ARG A 109 -3.86 3.50 -20.79
C ARG A 109 -2.63 4.35 -20.48
N ARG A 110 -1.90 4.81 -21.51
CA ARG A 110 -0.65 5.55 -21.35
C ARG A 110 -0.86 6.94 -20.77
N CYS A 111 -1.80 7.71 -21.32
CA CYS A 111 -2.15 9.02 -20.79
C CYS A 111 -2.70 8.91 -19.36
N SER A 112 -3.55 7.92 -19.09
CA SER A 112 -4.07 7.65 -17.74
C SER A 112 -2.96 7.29 -16.75
N ALA A 113 -1.92 6.56 -17.19
CA ALA A 113 -0.77 6.24 -16.36
C ALA A 113 0.06 7.49 -16.01
N VAL A 114 0.29 8.38 -16.97
CA VAL A 114 0.99 9.66 -16.73
C VAL A 114 0.17 10.55 -15.79
N ALA A 115 -1.14 10.65 -16.00
CA ALA A 115 -2.04 11.41 -15.12
C ALA A 115 -2.02 10.87 -13.69
N PHE A 116 -2.09 9.55 -13.52
CA PHE A 116 -2.01 8.90 -12.22
C PHE A 116 -0.66 9.14 -11.53
N TYR A 117 0.44 9.05 -12.28
CA TYR A 117 1.76 9.30 -11.74
C TYR A 117 1.93 10.76 -11.31
N GLY A 118 1.50 11.71 -12.16
CA GLY A 118 1.55 13.14 -11.86
C GLY A 118 0.70 13.50 -10.64
N LEU A 119 -0.53 12.96 -10.55
CA LEU A 119 -1.39 13.12 -9.37
C LEU A 119 -0.72 12.54 -8.11
N GLY A 120 -0.08 11.36 -8.23
CA GLY A 120 0.66 10.73 -7.13
C GLY A 120 1.81 11.60 -6.61
N ALA A 121 2.49 12.36 -7.48
CA ALA A 121 3.57 13.26 -7.09
C ALA A 121 3.14 14.39 -6.13
N HIS A 122 1.85 14.77 -6.13
CA HIS A 122 1.28 15.69 -5.15
C HIS A 122 1.03 15.05 -3.78
N LEU A 123 0.99 13.71 -3.70
CA LEU A 123 0.75 12.97 -2.46
C LEU A 123 2.04 12.45 -1.80
N GLY A 124 3.12 12.33 -2.58
CA GLY A 124 4.41 11.88 -2.10
C GLY A 124 5.36 11.47 -3.22
N ARG A 125 6.62 11.29 -2.89
CA ARG A 125 7.65 10.87 -3.86
C ARG A 125 7.46 9.41 -4.27
N PRO A 126 7.38 9.07 -5.57
CA PRO A 126 7.29 7.69 -6.04
C PRO A 126 8.50 6.85 -5.60
N ARG A 127 8.23 5.61 -5.21
CA ARG A 127 9.24 4.65 -4.74
C ARG A 127 9.28 3.41 -5.61
N PRO A 128 10.47 2.81 -5.86
CA PRO A 128 10.59 1.57 -6.63
C PRO A 128 9.83 0.42 -5.96
N GLN A 129 9.12 -0.37 -6.76
CA GLN A 129 8.27 -1.46 -6.26
C GLN A 129 8.89 -2.84 -6.41
N ASN A 130 10.00 -2.96 -7.14
CA ASN A 130 10.71 -4.21 -7.40
C ASN A 130 12.20 -3.97 -7.66
N ALA A 131 12.95 -5.05 -7.81
CA ALA A 131 14.39 -5.03 -8.07
C ALA A 131 14.78 -4.38 -9.42
N GLN A 132 13.84 -4.22 -10.37
CA GLN A 132 14.06 -3.54 -11.64
C GLN A 132 13.91 -2.01 -11.53
N GLY A 133 13.55 -1.49 -10.37
CA GLY A 133 13.38 -0.05 -10.13
C GLY A 133 12.06 0.51 -10.67
N HIS A 134 11.04 -0.31 -10.91
CA HIS A 134 9.76 0.16 -11.44
C HIS A 134 9.05 1.07 -10.45
N LEU A 135 8.85 2.33 -10.82
CA LEU A 135 8.12 3.34 -10.04
C LEU A 135 6.60 3.20 -10.24
N LEU A 136 6.17 2.63 -11.36
CA LEU A 136 4.79 2.27 -11.65
C LEU A 136 4.66 0.75 -11.69
N GLY A 137 3.82 0.18 -10.83
CA GLY A 137 3.54 -1.25 -10.77
C GLY A 137 2.35 -1.63 -11.66
N HIS A 138 2.44 -2.77 -12.32
CA HIS A 138 1.38 -3.34 -13.14
C HIS A 138 0.75 -4.51 -12.40
N VAL A 139 -0.45 -4.31 -11.86
CA VAL A 139 -1.18 -5.31 -11.06
C VAL A 139 -2.15 -6.06 -11.96
N ARG A 140 -1.70 -7.20 -12.44
CA ARG A 140 -2.46 -8.08 -13.35
C ARG A 140 -1.99 -9.52 -13.21
N ASP A 141 -2.84 -10.48 -13.56
CA ASP A 141 -2.43 -11.87 -13.72
C ASP A 141 -1.55 -12.03 -14.98
N ILE A 142 -0.36 -12.56 -14.77
CA ILE A 142 0.60 -12.89 -15.86
C ILE A 142 0.86 -14.39 -15.95
N GLY A 143 -0.01 -15.21 -15.32
CA GLY A 143 0.05 -16.67 -15.34
C GLY A 143 1.06 -17.28 -14.38
N LEU A 144 1.58 -16.53 -13.42
CA LEU A 144 2.47 -17.05 -12.38
C LEU A 144 1.66 -17.73 -11.25
N ARG A 145 2.32 -18.56 -10.47
CA ARG A 145 1.73 -19.32 -9.36
C ARG A 145 2.12 -18.71 -8.02
N ALA A 146 1.16 -18.53 -7.10
CA ALA A 146 1.41 -17.95 -5.80
C ALA A 146 2.18 -18.87 -4.83
N ASP A 147 2.25 -20.17 -5.10
CA ASP A 147 3.05 -21.14 -4.34
C ASP A 147 4.57 -21.00 -4.58
N ASP A 148 5.00 -20.37 -5.68
CA ASP A 148 6.41 -20.03 -5.88
C ASP A 148 6.87 -18.95 -4.88
N PRO A 149 7.87 -19.23 -4.03
CA PRO A 149 8.35 -18.29 -3.03
C PRO A 149 9.00 -17.00 -3.60
N LEU A 150 9.28 -16.92 -4.88
CA LEU A 150 9.82 -15.73 -5.55
C LEU A 150 8.74 -14.89 -6.25
N VAL A 151 7.56 -15.47 -6.48
CA VAL A 151 6.44 -14.78 -7.13
C VAL A 151 5.72 -13.84 -6.17
N ARG A 152 5.38 -12.66 -6.66
CA ARG A 152 4.53 -11.69 -5.97
C ARG A 152 3.07 -11.95 -6.30
N ILE A 153 2.20 -12.06 -5.29
CA ILE A 153 0.78 -12.46 -5.45
C ILE A 153 0.00 -11.51 -6.35
N TYR A 154 0.37 -10.23 -6.42
CA TYR A 154 -0.28 -9.28 -7.33
C TYR A 154 -0.12 -9.62 -8.83
N GLN A 155 0.77 -10.57 -9.17
CA GLN A 155 1.00 -11.09 -10.52
C GLN A 155 0.17 -12.35 -10.83
N THR A 156 -0.75 -12.71 -9.93
CA THR A 156 -1.60 -13.90 -10.03
C THR A 156 -3.07 -13.50 -9.84
N HIS A 157 -3.99 -14.41 -10.18
CA HIS A 157 -5.42 -14.26 -9.94
C HIS A 157 -5.86 -14.72 -8.54
N GLU A 158 -4.94 -15.30 -7.74
CA GLU A 158 -5.25 -15.80 -6.41
C GLU A 158 -5.50 -14.64 -5.42
N ARG A 159 -6.25 -14.90 -4.33
CA ARG A 159 -6.50 -13.90 -3.30
C ARG A 159 -5.20 -13.40 -2.68
N GLN A 160 -5.04 -12.10 -2.61
CA GLN A 160 -4.01 -11.46 -1.81
C GLN A 160 -4.64 -11.00 -0.49
N THR A 161 -4.42 -11.80 0.58
CA THR A 161 -5.01 -11.56 1.90
C THR A 161 -4.60 -10.23 2.50
N PHE A 162 -5.28 -9.76 3.54
CA PHE A 162 -5.00 -8.50 4.22
C PHE A 162 -3.52 -8.33 4.53
N HIS A 163 -2.93 -7.25 4.01
CA HIS A 163 -1.51 -6.96 4.12
C HIS A 163 -1.21 -5.46 4.03
N THR A 164 0.03 -5.10 4.31
CA THR A 164 0.62 -3.82 3.98
C THR A 164 1.69 -4.00 2.90
N ASP A 165 1.89 -2.98 2.09
CA ASP A 165 3.03 -2.88 1.18
C ASP A 165 4.26 -2.25 1.88
N SER A 166 5.37 -2.06 1.17
CA SER A 166 6.60 -1.49 1.73
C SER A 166 6.74 0.00 1.39
N CYS A 167 5.74 0.81 1.75
CA CYS A 167 5.71 2.26 1.48
C CYS A 167 4.81 2.98 2.49
N ASP A 168 4.73 4.31 2.42
CA ASP A 168 3.84 5.09 3.28
C ASP A 168 2.42 5.18 2.72
N ILE A 169 2.27 5.42 1.40
CA ILE A 169 0.97 5.48 0.72
C ILE A 169 0.98 4.53 -0.47
N VAL A 170 -0.07 3.71 -0.57
CA VAL A 170 -0.36 2.91 -1.77
C VAL A 170 -1.41 3.62 -2.58
N GLY A 171 -1.11 3.89 -3.86
CA GLY A 171 -2.08 4.33 -4.86
C GLY A 171 -2.42 3.20 -5.81
N LEU A 172 -3.68 3.07 -6.21
CA LEU A 172 -4.16 2.18 -7.25
C LEU A 172 -5.01 2.97 -8.26
N LEU A 173 -4.78 2.75 -9.53
CA LEU A 173 -5.68 3.19 -10.61
C LEU A 173 -6.27 1.94 -11.28
N CYS A 174 -7.59 1.82 -11.29
CA CYS A 174 -8.29 0.77 -12.02
C CYS A 174 -8.38 1.15 -13.51
N LEU A 175 -7.65 0.44 -14.37
CA LEU A 175 -7.79 0.56 -15.82
C LEU A 175 -8.91 -0.35 -16.34
N GLN A 176 -9.02 -1.56 -15.76
CA GLN A 176 -9.96 -2.58 -16.18
C GLN A 176 -10.24 -3.58 -15.06
N THR A 177 -11.50 -3.99 -14.94
CA THR A 177 -11.96 -4.98 -13.96
C THR A 177 -11.88 -6.40 -14.50
N ALA A 178 -11.85 -7.40 -13.62
CA ALA A 178 -11.98 -8.80 -13.97
C ALA A 178 -13.40 -9.13 -14.48
N ARG A 179 -13.58 -10.33 -15.02
CA ARG A 179 -14.90 -10.86 -15.36
C ARG A 179 -15.76 -11.09 -14.11
N ALA A 180 -15.14 -11.60 -13.04
CA ALA A 180 -15.77 -11.83 -11.74
C ALA A 180 -14.73 -11.77 -10.63
N GLY A 181 -15.11 -11.33 -9.44
CA GLY A 181 -14.22 -11.21 -8.30
C GLY A 181 -13.26 -10.03 -8.40
N GLY A 182 -12.18 -10.06 -7.60
CA GLY A 182 -11.15 -9.04 -7.59
C GLY A 182 -11.53 -7.77 -6.81
N GLU A 183 -12.58 -7.85 -5.98
CA GLU A 183 -12.98 -6.77 -5.07
C GLU A 183 -11.83 -6.43 -4.13
N SER A 184 -11.71 -5.14 -3.81
CA SER A 184 -10.80 -4.64 -2.80
C SER A 184 -11.46 -4.64 -1.43
N ALA A 185 -10.69 -4.95 -0.39
CA ALA A 185 -11.12 -4.74 0.98
C ALA A 185 -10.05 -3.96 1.76
N LEU A 186 -10.51 -3.11 2.68
CA LEU A 186 -9.66 -2.32 3.57
C LEU A 186 -10.09 -2.58 5.01
N VAL A 187 -9.14 -2.61 5.94
CA VAL A 187 -9.44 -2.64 7.37
C VAL A 187 -8.46 -1.74 8.12
N SER A 188 -8.98 -1.00 9.10
CA SER A 188 -8.16 -0.15 9.95
C SER A 188 -7.29 -0.99 10.89
N SER A 189 -5.97 -0.83 10.83
CA SER A 189 -5.05 -1.47 11.79
C SER A 189 -5.22 -0.93 13.21
N VAL A 190 -5.68 0.31 13.34
CA VAL A 190 -6.04 0.91 14.64
C VAL A 190 -7.26 0.20 15.24
N THR A 191 -8.27 -0.08 14.43
CA THR A 191 -9.44 -0.86 14.86
C THR A 191 -9.05 -2.30 15.20
N LEU A 192 -8.18 -2.93 14.41
CA LEU A 192 -7.67 -4.27 14.70
C LEU A 192 -6.91 -4.32 16.03
N TYR A 193 -6.03 -3.35 16.28
CA TYR A 193 -5.35 -3.22 17.57
C TYR A 193 -6.35 -3.11 18.74
N ASN A 194 -7.34 -2.23 18.62
CA ASN A 194 -8.35 -2.01 19.65
C ASN A 194 -9.15 -3.29 19.95
N GLU A 195 -9.56 -4.04 18.92
CA GLU A 195 -10.29 -5.31 19.06
C GLU A 195 -9.41 -6.41 19.68
N LEU A 196 -8.17 -6.54 19.23
CA LEU A 196 -7.21 -7.49 19.76
C LEU A 196 -6.92 -7.21 21.24
N ARG A 197 -6.63 -5.96 21.58
CA ARG A 197 -6.30 -5.59 22.96
C ARG A 197 -7.48 -5.79 23.90
N ALA A 198 -8.71 -5.52 23.45
CA ALA A 198 -9.90 -5.71 24.26
C ALA A 198 -10.24 -7.19 24.49
N ARG A 199 -9.98 -8.07 23.51
CA ARG A 199 -10.38 -9.48 23.57
C ARG A 199 -9.27 -10.38 24.13
N ARG A 200 -8.03 -10.15 23.70
CA ARG A 200 -6.85 -10.97 24.02
C ARG A 200 -5.61 -10.08 24.15
N PRO A 201 -5.50 -9.31 25.25
CA PRO A 201 -4.35 -8.43 25.45
C PRO A 201 -3.01 -9.19 25.46
N ASP A 202 -2.99 -10.43 25.93
CA ASP A 202 -1.85 -11.33 25.87
C ASP A 202 -1.34 -11.57 24.46
N LEU A 203 -2.24 -11.83 23.51
CA LEU A 203 -1.89 -12.02 22.09
C LEU A 203 -1.55 -10.69 21.40
N ALA A 204 -2.27 -9.61 21.75
CA ALA A 204 -1.99 -8.28 21.20
C ALA A 204 -0.56 -7.82 21.54
N ALA A 205 -0.06 -8.10 22.73
CA ALA A 205 1.31 -7.80 23.16
C ALA A 205 2.38 -8.51 22.30
N LEU A 206 2.12 -9.74 21.86
CA LEU A 206 3.03 -10.50 21.00
C LEU A 206 3.24 -9.84 19.62
N LEU A 207 2.26 -9.07 19.12
CA LEU A 207 2.37 -8.39 17.84
C LEU A 207 3.29 -7.16 17.88
N PHE A 208 3.73 -6.72 19.06
CA PHE A 208 4.80 -5.74 19.27
C PHE A 208 6.20 -6.36 19.36
N GLN A 209 6.30 -7.69 19.30
CA GLN A 209 7.57 -8.39 19.21
C GLN A 209 8.01 -8.57 17.75
N PRO A 210 9.32 -8.49 17.44
CA PRO A 210 9.80 -8.69 16.08
C PRO A 210 9.44 -10.09 15.55
N LEU A 211 8.93 -10.12 14.31
CA LEU A 211 8.65 -11.34 13.56
C LEU A 211 9.44 -11.35 12.26
N ALA A 212 10.03 -12.50 11.93
CA ALA A 212 10.73 -12.68 10.68
C ALA A 212 9.73 -12.60 9.50
N THR A 213 10.07 -11.81 8.47
CA THR A 213 9.26 -11.61 7.26
C THR A 213 10.16 -11.76 6.03
N ASP A 214 9.80 -12.65 5.14
CA ASP A 214 10.55 -13.00 3.92
C ASP A 214 10.63 -11.81 2.95
N ARG A 215 11.82 -11.53 2.41
CA ARG A 215 12.04 -10.49 1.39
C ARG A 215 11.68 -10.93 -0.02
N ARG A 216 11.28 -12.19 -0.24
CA ARG A 216 10.88 -12.73 -1.55
C ARG A 216 11.95 -12.54 -2.62
N GLY A 217 13.21 -12.80 -2.29
CA GLY A 217 14.35 -12.67 -3.21
C GLY A 217 14.88 -11.24 -3.39
N GLU A 218 14.22 -10.22 -2.88
CA GLU A 218 14.66 -8.82 -2.94
C GLU A 218 15.59 -8.49 -1.77
N VAL A 219 16.78 -9.09 -1.80
CA VAL A 219 17.75 -9.02 -0.70
C VAL A 219 18.82 -7.99 -1.03
N PRO A 220 18.93 -6.87 -0.28
CA PRO A 220 20.04 -5.94 -0.43
C PRO A 220 21.38 -6.63 -0.12
N PRO A 221 22.50 -6.21 -0.74
CA PRO A 221 23.81 -6.75 -0.44
C PRO A 221 24.12 -6.73 1.06
N GLY A 222 24.58 -7.87 1.59
CA GLY A 222 24.92 -8.04 3.02
C GLY A 222 23.72 -8.14 3.98
N ALA A 223 22.47 -8.07 3.48
CA ALA A 223 21.28 -8.27 4.31
C ALA A 223 20.88 -9.75 4.39
N LYS A 224 20.13 -10.10 5.45
CA LYS A 224 19.46 -11.40 5.55
C LYS A 224 18.33 -11.52 4.53
N PRO A 225 17.93 -12.74 4.12
CA PRO A 225 16.79 -12.96 3.21
C PRO A 225 15.43 -12.65 3.84
N TYR A 226 15.40 -12.25 5.08
CA TYR A 226 14.25 -11.77 5.83
C TYR A 226 14.58 -10.51 6.63
N PHE A 227 13.58 -9.82 7.13
CA PHE A 227 13.71 -8.75 8.10
C PHE A 227 12.86 -9.04 9.35
N GLU A 228 13.19 -8.41 10.46
CA GLU A 228 12.55 -8.64 11.74
C GLU A 228 11.94 -7.33 12.27
N ILE A 229 10.67 -7.08 11.92
CA ILE A 229 9.90 -5.90 12.34
C ILE A 229 8.62 -6.39 13.03
N PRO A 230 8.22 -5.81 14.18
CA PRO A 230 6.93 -6.11 14.79
C PRO A 230 5.75 -5.78 13.85
N VAL A 231 4.67 -6.56 13.96
CA VAL A 231 3.43 -6.26 13.22
C VAL A 231 2.87 -4.90 13.62
N PHE A 232 2.81 -4.63 14.92
CA PHE A 232 2.40 -3.34 15.48
C PHE A 232 3.59 -2.61 16.07
N ASN A 233 3.61 -1.31 15.85
CA ASN A 233 4.66 -0.42 16.33
C ASN A 233 4.05 0.86 16.91
N TRP A 234 4.64 1.33 18.00
CA TRP A 234 4.32 2.61 18.61
C TRP A 234 5.60 3.43 18.71
N HIS A 235 5.63 4.61 18.11
CA HIS A 235 6.82 5.45 18.07
C HIS A 235 6.45 6.93 18.02
N GLN A 236 6.96 7.71 18.95
CA GLN A 236 6.70 9.16 19.04
C GLN A 236 5.21 9.53 18.97
N GLY A 237 4.35 8.77 19.65
CA GLY A 237 2.91 9.01 19.64
C GLY A 237 2.17 8.54 18.40
N ALA A 238 2.85 7.90 17.45
CA ALA A 238 2.25 7.36 16.23
C ALA A 238 2.18 5.83 16.25
N PHE A 239 1.01 5.29 15.85
CA PHE A 239 0.81 3.86 15.64
C PHE A 239 1.08 3.51 14.18
N ALA A 240 1.78 2.41 13.95
CA ALA A 240 2.06 1.89 12.63
C ALA A 240 1.95 0.36 12.60
N ALA A 241 1.41 -0.17 11.49
CA ALA A 241 1.40 -1.60 11.21
C ALA A 241 2.24 -1.92 9.98
N ILE A 242 2.89 -3.09 9.99
CA ILE A 242 3.50 -3.74 8.83
C ILE A 242 3.18 -5.24 8.91
N TYR A 243 2.49 -5.76 7.92
CA TYR A 243 1.99 -7.13 7.98
C TYR A 243 1.84 -7.76 6.60
N GLN A 244 2.29 -9.01 6.47
CA GLN A 244 2.02 -9.88 5.33
C GLN A 244 2.13 -11.34 5.80
N ARG A 245 0.99 -11.97 6.10
CA ARG A 245 0.92 -13.33 6.66
C ARG A 245 1.72 -14.35 5.86
N GLN A 246 1.56 -14.34 4.54
CA GLN A 246 2.23 -15.30 3.67
C GLN A 246 3.76 -15.14 3.72
N TYR A 247 4.27 -13.92 3.92
CA TYR A 247 5.71 -13.66 4.01
C TYR A 247 6.26 -13.99 5.40
N VAL A 248 5.45 -13.82 6.46
CA VAL A 248 5.78 -14.32 7.80
C VAL A 248 5.89 -15.84 7.78
N ASN A 249 4.88 -16.54 7.21
CA ASN A 249 4.92 -17.99 7.08
C ASN A 249 6.10 -18.47 6.21
N SER A 250 6.33 -17.82 5.07
CA SER A 250 7.43 -18.16 4.15
C SER A 250 8.81 -17.98 4.77
N SER A 251 8.97 -17.04 5.71
CA SER A 251 10.24 -16.83 6.41
C SER A 251 10.70 -18.07 7.21
N GLN A 252 9.76 -18.92 7.61
CA GLN A 252 10.03 -20.13 8.37
C GLN A 252 10.82 -21.20 7.59
N ARG A 253 11.00 -21.03 6.29
CA ARG A 253 11.89 -21.87 5.47
C ARG A 253 13.38 -21.60 5.70
N PHE A 254 13.75 -20.42 6.22
CA PHE A 254 15.14 -20.08 6.50
C PHE A 254 15.59 -20.68 7.83
N ALA A 255 16.70 -21.42 7.83
CA ALA A 255 17.18 -22.15 9.00
C ALA A 255 17.51 -21.23 10.19
N ASP A 256 18.01 -20.04 9.90
CA ASP A 256 18.43 -19.02 10.88
C ASP A 256 17.33 -18.00 11.26
N ALA A 257 16.13 -18.12 10.69
CA ALA A 257 15.00 -17.27 11.05
C ALA A 257 14.43 -17.69 12.43
N PRO A 258 14.06 -16.70 13.28
CA PRO A 258 13.33 -16.98 14.51
C PRO A 258 12.06 -17.80 14.22
N ARG A 259 11.85 -18.86 15.00
CA ARG A 259 10.66 -19.70 14.86
C ARG A 259 9.48 -19.07 15.56
N LEU A 260 8.32 -19.13 14.91
CA LEU A 260 7.06 -18.75 15.54
C LEU A 260 6.71 -19.75 16.64
N CYS A 261 6.40 -19.25 17.83
CA CYS A 261 5.79 -20.06 18.87
C CYS A 261 4.27 -20.18 18.66
N ALA A 262 3.63 -21.14 19.33
CA ALA A 262 2.20 -21.38 19.20
C ALA A 262 1.36 -20.12 19.50
N ALA A 263 1.72 -19.36 20.54
CA ALA A 263 1.01 -18.13 20.90
C ALA A 263 1.15 -17.01 19.85
N GLN A 264 2.30 -16.91 19.17
CA GLN A 264 2.47 -15.97 18.04
C GLN A 264 1.63 -16.40 16.84
N VAL A 265 1.53 -17.70 16.56
CA VAL A 265 0.62 -18.20 15.51
C VAL A 265 -0.83 -17.87 15.84
N GLU A 266 -1.26 -18.11 17.09
CA GLU A 266 -2.62 -17.76 17.57
C GLU A 266 -2.88 -16.25 17.45
N ALA A 267 -1.91 -15.39 17.78
CA ALA A 267 -2.02 -13.94 17.64
C ALA A 267 -2.22 -13.51 16.17
N LEU A 268 -1.48 -14.12 15.25
CA LEU A 268 -1.60 -13.87 13.81
C LEU A 268 -2.93 -14.41 13.25
N ASP A 269 -3.39 -15.57 13.72
CA ASP A 269 -4.67 -16.16 13.33
C ASP A 269 -5.85 -15.29 13.78
N LEU A 270 -5.79 -14.74 15.01
CA LEU A 270 -6.79 -13.81 15.50
C LEU A 270 -6.77 -12.48 14.74
N LEU A 271 -5.58 -11.96 14.39
CA LEU A 271 -5.44 -10.76 13.56
C LEU A 271 -6.10 -10.98 12.18
N ASP A 272 -5.82 -12.12 11.54
CA ASP A 272 -6.42 -12.47 10.25
C ASP A 272 -7.95 -12.65 10.34
N ALA A 273 -8.44 -13.30 11.40
CA ALA A 273 -9.88 -13.47 11.64
C ALA A 273 -10.58 -12.12 11.80
N LEU A 274 -10.00 -11.19 12.58
CA LEU A 274 -10.55 -9.85 12.76
C LEU A 274 -10.49 -9.03 11.47
N ALA A 275 -9.41 -9.11 10.71
CA ALA A 275 -9.32 -8.41 9.42
C ALA A 275 -10.39 -8.91 8.43
N ASN A 276 -10.73 -10.19 8.48
CA ASN A 276 -11.77 -10.80 7.64
C ASN A 276 -13.21 -10.58 8.16
N ASP A 277 -13.38 -10.05 9.38
CA ASP A 277 -14.71 -9.78 9.94
C ASP A 277 -15.43 -8.67 9.15
N PRO A 278 -16.58 -8.95 8.50
CA PRO A 278 -17.32 -7.94 7.74
C PRO A 278 -17.86 -6.79 8.59
N ALA A 279 -17.90 -6.94 9.92
CA ALA A 279 -18.22 -5.84 10.83
C ALA A 279 -17.08 -4.84 10.99
N LEU A 280 -15.87 -5.20 10.59
CA LEU A 280 -14.66 -4.36 10.72
C LEU A 280 -14.15 -3.84 9.38
N ASN A 281 -14.15 -4.66 8.34
CA ASN A 281 -13.59 -4.29 7.04
C ASN A 281 -14.58 -3.55 6.15
N LEU A 282 -14.04 -2.74 5.23
CA LEU A 282 -14.75 -2.08 4.13
C LEU A 282 -14.46 -2.85 2.85
N ARG A 283 -15.48 -3.38 2.19
CA ARG A 283 -15.37 -4.01 0.87
C ARG A 283 -15.89 -3.09 -0.21
N MET A 284 -15.21 -3.06 -1.35
CA MET A 284 -15.59 -2.23 -2.49
C MET A 284 -15.20 -2.88 -3.82
N ALA A 285 -16.02 -2.70 -4.83
CA ALA A 285 -15.67 -2.95 -6.23
C ALA A 285 -15.12 -1.65 -6.83
N LEU A 286 -13.89 -1.72 -7.34
CA LEU A 286 -13.32 -0.61 -8.12
C LEU A 286 -13.93 -0.61 -9.52
N GLU A 287 -14.22 0.58 -10.05
CA GLU A 287 -14.66 0.80 -11.42
C GLU A 287 -13.49 1.31 -12.27
N PRO A 288 -13.51 1.10 -13.61
CA PRO A 288 -12.52 1.72 -14.49
C PRO A 288 -12.49 3.24 -14.30
N GLY A 289 -11.31 3.77 -13.97
CA GLY A 289 -11.11 5.19 -13.65
C GLY A 289 -11.16 5.52 -12.16
N ASP A 290 -11.32 4.53 -11.28
CA ASP A 290 -11.17 4.73 -9.83
C ASP A 290 -9.70 4.84 -9.45
N LEU A 291 -9.40 5.83 -8.62
CA LEU A 291 -8.10 6.12 -8.02
C LEU A 291 -8.23 5.94 -6.50
N GLN A 292 -7.70 4.84 -5.98
CA GLN A 292 -7.69 4.57 -4.53
C GLN A 292 -6.33 4.92 -3.94
N PHE A 293 -6.31 5.66 -2.84
CA PHE A 293 -5.10 5.90 -2.05
C PHE A 293 -5.34 5.48 -0.60
N VAL A 294 -4.36 4.80 -0.01
CA VAL A 294 -4.43 4.33 1.37
C VAL A 294 -3.14 4.61 2.13
N HIS A 295 -3.26 5.04 3.38
CA HIS A 295 -2.14 5.16 4.32
C HIS A 295 -1.73 3.77 4.79
N ASN A 296 -0.64 3.28 4.27
CA ASN A 296 -0.23 1.89 4.37
C ASN A 296 0.20 1.43 5.79
N HIS A 297 0.51 2.37 6.70
CA HIS A 297 0.83 2.05 8.10
C HIS A 297 -0.41 2.00 9.01
N ARG A 298 -1.55 2.50 8.53
CA ARG A 298 -2.80 2.56 9.31
C ARG A 298 -3.89 1.65 8.76
N LEU A 299 -3.71 1.12 7.57
CA LEU A 299 -4.67 0.24 6.91
C LEU A 299 -3.98 -1.02 6.38
N LEU A 300 -4.68 -2.15 6.49
CA LEU A 300 -4.38 -3.34 5.71
C LEU A 300 -5.35 -3.39 4.53
N HIS A 301 -4.86 -3.86 3.39
CA HIS A 301 -5.64 -4.01 2.17
C HIS A 301 -5.59 -5.44 1.65
N ASP A 302 -6.69 -5.85 0.99
CA ASP A 302 -6.93 -7.20 0.47
C ASP A 302 -7.47 -7.08 -0.96
N ARG A 303 -7.16 -8.06 -1.78
CA ARG A 303 -7.79 -8.26 -3.08
C ARG A 303 -8.32 -9.68 -3.17
N MET A 304 -9.61 -9.83 -3.36
CA MET A 304 -10.25 -11.14 -3.55
C MET A 304 -9.70 -11.84 -4.81
N ALA A 305 -9.75 -13.16 -4.82
CA ALA A 305 -9.47 -13.93 -6.03
C ALA A 305 -10.39 -13.49 -7.17
N PHE A 306 -9.95 -13.65 -8.42
CA PHE A 306 -10.74 -13.22 -9.56
C PHE A 306 -10.61 -14.18 -10.74
N GLU A 307 -11.59 -14.11 -11.61
CA GLU A 307 -11.58 -14.75 -12.92
C GLU A 307 -11.45 -13.70 -14.00
N ASP A 308 -10.45 -13.85 -14.85
CA ASP A 308 -10.26 -12.94 -15.98
C ASP A 308 -11.06 -13.35 -17.22
N TRP A 309 -11.18 -12.40 -18.12
CA TRP A 309 -11.69 -12.64 -19.45
C TRP A 309 -10.68 -13.49 -20.25
N PRO A 310 -11.17 -14.38 -21.12
CA PRO A 310 -10.27 -15.14 -22.03
C PRO A 310 -9.43 -14.18 -22.88
N GLU A 311 -10.02 -13.09 -23.39
CA GLU A 311 -9.39 -12.12 -24.25
C GLU A 311 -8.39 -11.26 -23.46
N PRO A 312 -7.09 -11.25 -23.81
CA PRO A 312 -6.06 -10.50 -23.06
C PRO A 312 -6.35 -9.00 -22.93
N ALA A 313 -6.94 -8.38 -23.94
CA ALA A 313 -7.28 -6.96 -23.93
C ALA A 313 -8.36 -6.59 -22.89
N ARG A 314 -9.16 -7.55 -22.43
CA ARG A 314 -10.25 -7.37 -21.47
C ARG A 314 -9.87 -7.77 -20.04
N ARG A 315 -8.67 -8.33 -19.82
CA ARG A 315 -8.24 -8.83 -18.50
C ARG A 315 -8.08 -7.70 -17.50
N ARG A 316 -8.28 -8.04 -16.24
CA ARG A 316 -8.10 -7.13 -15.11
C ARG A 316 -6.73 -6.47 -15.16
N TYR A 317 -6.72 -5.15 -15.01
CA TYR A 317 -5.50 -4.38 -15.05
C TYR A 317 -5.60 -3.14 -14.16
N LEU A 318 -4.77 -3.08 -13.11
CA LEU A 318 -4.58 -1.89 -12.31
C LEU A 318 -3.14 -1.42 -12.39
N LEU A 319 -2.96 -0.12 -12.23
CA LEU A 319 -1.65 0.48 -11.98
C LEU A 319 -1.49 0.75 -10.49
N ARG A 320 -0.27 0.64 -9.97
CA ARG A 320 0.04 0.90 -8.57
C ARG A 320 1.17 1.90 -8.42
N LEU A 321 1.05 2.79 -7.45
CA LEU A 321 2.12 3.66 -6.97
C LEU A 321 2.43 3.34 -5.51
N TRP A 322 3.70 3.38 -5.17
CA TRP A 322 4.19 3.47 -3.80
C TRP A 322 4.75 4.87 -3.60
N LEU A 323 4.27 5.57 -2.58
CA LEU A 323 4.59 6.97 -2.37
C LEU A 323 5.15 7.18 -0.96
N ALA A 324 6.11 8.10 -0.84
CA ALA A 324 6.70 8.54 0.41
C ALA A 324 6.48 10.06 0.54
N PRO A 325 5.51 10.50 1.35
CA PRO A 325 5.28 11.92 1.64
C PRO A 325 6.41 12.50 2.48
N GLU A 326 6.74 13.78 2.27
CA GLU A 326 7.79 14.48 3.01
C GLU A 326 7.40 14.78 4.47
N ASP A 327 6.11 14.83 4.74
CA ASP A 327 5.49 15.03 6.05
C ASP A 327 4.94 13.72 6.66
N GLY A 328 5.44 12.56 6.19
CA GLY A 328 5.02 11.24 6.68
C GLY A 328 5.29 11.06 8.18
N GLN A 329 4.42 10.29 8.85
CA GLN A 329 4.55 10.02 10.30
C GLN A 329 5.92 9.43 10.67
N ALA A 330 6.39 9.67 11.90
CA ALA A 330 7.62 9.05 12.41
C ALA A 330 7.47 7.53 12.43
N LEU A 331 8.49 6.82 11.96
CA LEU A 331 8.62 5.36 12.05
C LEU A 331 9.80 4.97 12.94
N PRO A 332 9.68 3.89 13.71
CA PRO A 332 10.78 3.43 14.54
C PRO A 332 11.99 2.98 13.68
N PRO A 333 13.23 3.11 14.19
CA PRO A 333 14.44 2.77 13.45
C PRO A 333 14.48 1.35 12.88
N VAL A 334 13.73 0.41 13.48
CA VAL A 334 13.64 -0.98 13.03
C VAL A 334 13.09 -1.11 11.60
N TYR A 335 12.29 -0.14 11.13
CA TYR A 335 11.77 -0.11 9.76
C TYR A 335 12.87 0.04 8.71
N ALA A 336 14.04 0.59 9.07
CA ALA A 336 15.17 0.68 8.15
C ALA A 336 15.60 -0.68 7.60
N GLN A 337 15.34 -1.78 8.32
CA GLN A 337 15.60 -3.14 7.81
C GLN A 337 14.87 -3.44 6.50
N ARG A 338 13.66 -2.91 6.31
CA ARG A 338 12.88 -3.10 5.07
C ARG A 338 12.91 -1.87 4.17
N TYR A 339 12.85 -0.68 4.75
CA TYR A 339 12.67 0.58 4.03
C TYR A 339 13.99 1.28 3.65
N GLY A 340 15.14 0.71 4.03
CA GLY A 340 16.47 1.29 3.80
C GLY A 340 16.80 2.40 4.79
N ASN A 341 15.88 3.33 5.01
CA ASN A 341 15.94 4.36 6.05
C ASN A 341 14.54 4.67 6.59
N VAL A 342 14.41 5.57 7.56
CA VAL A 342 13.11 5.97 8.16
C VAL A 342 12.77 7.45 7.92
N LEU A 343 13.57 8.16 7.11
CA LEU A 343 13.33 9.58 6.82
C LEU A 343 12.12 9.77 5.92
N PRO A 344 11.13 10.60 6.29
CA PRO A 344 10.01 10.92 5.43
C PRO A 344 10.46 11.40 4.03
N GLY A 345 9.70 11.11 2.99
CA GLY A 345 10.04 11.43 1.60
C GLY A 345 11.13 10.57 0.96
N GLN A 346 11.92 9.82 1.75
CA GLN A 346 13.09 9.07 1.26
C GLN A 346 13.02 7.57 1.50
N ARG A 347 12.12 7.11 2.37
CA ARG A 347 11.98 5.72 2.82
C ARG A 347 11.07 4.90 1.94
N GLY A 348 11.14 3.59 2.12
CA GLY A 348 10.25 2.61 1.49
C GLY A 348 10.66 2.25 0.05
N GLY A 349 9.89 1.34 -0.51
CA GLY A 349 10.19 0.72 -1.80
C GLY A 349 11.26 -0.36 -1.72
N VAL A 350 11.59 -0.89 -2.88
CA VAL A 350 12.68 -1.85 -3.11
C VAL A 350 13.81 -1.10 -3.79
N SER A 351 14.74 -0.56 -3.00
CA SER A 351 15.89 0.17 -3.54
C SER A 351 17.13 -0.70 -3.48
N LEU A 352 17.69 -1.03 -4.65
CA LEU A 352 18.95 -1.75 -4.77
C LEU A 352 20.04 -0.79 -5.28
N PRO A 353 21.30 -0.94 -4.84
CA PRO A 353 22.41 -0.11 -5.32
C PRO A 353 22.55 -0.17 -6.84
N GLY A 354 22.71 1.00 -7.48
CA GLY A 354 22.91 1.12 -8.91
C GLY A 354 21.64 0.98 -9.78
N VAL A 355 20.48 0.72 -9.18
CA VAL A 355 19.21 0.64 -9.91
C VAL A 355 18.57 2.03 -9.97
N VAL A 356 18.37 2.53 -11.18
CA VAL A 356 17.66 3.79 -11.45
C VAL A 356 16.17 3.53 -11.54
N GLY A 357 15.35 4.41 -10.95
CA GLY A 357 13.91 4.33 -11.08
C GLY A 357 13.46 4.49 -12.53
N VAL A 358 12.57 3.62 -12.98
CA VAL A 358 11.95 3.67 -14.31
C VAL A 358 10.44 3.55 -14.19
N MET A 359 9.73 4.20 -15.10
CA MET A 359 8.28 4.06 -15.20
C MET A 359 7.92 3.29 -16.47
N PRO A 360 7.67 1.98 -16.36
CA PRO A 360 7.16 1.21 -17.49
C PRO A 360 5.74 1.68 -17.81
N LEU A 361 5.53 2.23 -19.00
CA LEU A 361 4.19 2.59 -19.46
C LEU A 361 3.41 1.32 -19.87
N PRO A 362 2.08 1.30 -19.68
CA PRO A 362 1.24 0.26 -20.23
C PRO A 362 1.37 0.17 -21.76
N GLU A 363 1.21 -1.04 -22.29
CA GLU A 363 1.08 -1.23 -23.73
C GLU A 363 -0.14 -0.45 -24.26
N GLN A 364 -0.04 0.11 -25.46
CA GLN A 364 -1.20 0.65 -26.17
C GLN A 364 -2.10 -0.51 -26.56
N THR A 365 -3.36 -0.40 -26.26
CA THR A 365 -4.40 -1.35 -26.74
C THR A 365 -5.00 -0.86 -28.02
#